data_86f1710095b54b7796543e1a32854128
#
_entry.id   86f1710095b54b7796543e1a32854128
#
_cell.length_a   1.000
_cell.length_b   1.000
_cell.length_c   1.000
_cell.angle_alpha   90.00
_cell.angle_beta   90.00
_cell.angle_gamma   90.00
#
_symmetry.space_group_name_H-M   'P 1'
#
loop_
_entity.id
_entity.type
_entity.pdbx_description
1 polymer ?
#
loop_
_entity_poly.entity_id
_entity_poly.type
_entity_poly.pdbx_seq_one_letter_code
_entity_poly.pdbx_strand_id
1 'polypeptide(L)'
;MEFAIRPITYGDIPFLWDMLRYAAHLAEVGAAPPQAARDDRRLSMWVDDWGRPGDCGLIACNPSGSRKLGAAWLRLLARGSSTGYYDDETPELAIAVLPECTGHGIGSGLLSALIDSVRNTVPAVVLTVRAGNPARRLYERHGFVMIGEVPNRAGTTSSKMLLRLG
;
A
#
# COMPACT_ATOMS: atom_id res chain seq x y z
N MET A 1 7.06 1.11 -20.67
CA MET A 1 7.12 2.39 -19.92
C MET A 1 8.31 2.34 -18.96
N GLU A 2 9.19 3.29 -19.09
CA GLU A 2 10.32 3.40 -18.16
C GLU A 2 9.90 4.16 -16.91
N PHE A 3 10.44 3.79 -15.78
CA PHE A 3 10.18 4.47 -14.52
C PHE A 3 11.38 4.37 -13.60
N ALA A 4 11.44 5.27 -12.61
CA ALA A 4 12.43 5.28 -11.55
C ALA A 4 11.74 5.21 -10.20
N ILE A 5 12.43 4.68 -9.20
CA ILE A 5 11.90 4.52 -7.85
C ILE A 5 12.79 5.30 -6.88
N ARG A 6 12.16 6.04 -5.98
CA ARG A 6 12.85 6.83 -4.95
C ARG A 6 12.06 6.82 -3.63
N PRO A 7 12.70 7.13 -2.49
CA PRO A 7 11.99 7.25 -1.22
C PRO A 7 10.93 8.37 -1.24
N ILE A 8 9.89 8.18 -0.40
CA ILE A 8 8.88 9.20 -0.15
C ILE A 8 9.51 10.37 0.59
N THR A 9 9.14 11.59 0.20
CA THR A 9 9.49 12.82 0.91
C THR A 9 8.21 13.51 1.40
N TYR A 10 8.33 14.51 2.27
CA TYR A 10 7.17 15.27 2.74
C TYR A 10 6.38 15.93 1.59
N GLY A 11 7.07 16.31 0.51
CA GLY A 11 6.41 16.86 -0.67
C GLY A 11 5.51 15.87 -1.40
N ASP A 12 5.64 14.58 -1.11
CA ASP A 12 4.83 13.54 -1.72
C ASP A 12 3.53 13.22 -0.96
N ILE A 13 3.34 13.80 0.24
CA ILE A 13 2.16 13.50 1.06
C ILE A 13 0.84 13.73 0.29
N PRO A 14 0.64 14.81 -0.46
CA PRO A 14 -0.57 14.95 -1.27
C PRO A 14 -0.77 13.79 -2.25
N PHE A 15 0.31 13.28 -2.84
CA PHE A 15 0.24 12.13 -3.73
C PHE A 15 -0.13 10.84 -2.99
N LEU A 16 0.32 10.67 -1.75
CA LEU A 16 -0.09 9.51 -0.94
C LEU A 16 -1.60 9.52 -0.68
N TRP A 17 -2.19 10.69 -0.43
CA TRP A 17 -3.64 10.82 -0.28
C TRP A 17 -4.36 10.41 -1.57
N ASP A 18 -3.83 10.79 -2.74
CA ASP A 18 -4.39 10.37 -4.02
C ASP A 18 -4.28 8.87 -4.20
N MET A 19 -3.12 8.30 -3.91
CA MET A 19 -2.89 6.85 -4.05
C MET A 19 -3.73 6.03 -3.10
N LEU A 20 -4.00 6.55 -1.90
CA LEU A 20 -4.86 5.89 -0.92
C LEU A 20 -6.26 5.64 -1.47
N ARG A 21 -6.79 6.54 -2.28
CA ARG A 21 -8.10 6.37 -2.92
C ARG A 21 -8.12 5.14 -3.83
N TYR A 22 -7.05 4.91 -4.57
CA TYR A 22 -6.95 3.73 -5.43
C TYR A 22 -6.66 2.47 -4.61
N ALA A 23 -5.78 2.56 -3.63
CA ALA A 23 -5.46 1.44 -2.74
C ALA A 23 -6.69 0.97 -1.95
N ALA A 24 -7.55 1.88 -1.54
CA ALA A 24 -8.78 1.60 -0.80
C ALA A 24 -10.00 1.37 -1.72
N HIS A 25 -9.81 1.35 -3.03
CA HIS A 25 -10.87 1.18 -4.04
C HIS A 25 -11.97 2.24 -4.00
N LEU A 26 -11.69 3.42 -3.47
CA LEU A 26 -12.68 4.51 -3.41
C LEU A 26 -13.05 5.02 -4.80
N ALA A 27 -12.11 4.99 -5.74
CA ALA A 27 -12.34 5.46 -7.10
C ALA A 27 -13.27 4.54 -7.90
N GLU A 28 -13.45 3.29 -7.46
CA GLU A 28 -14.33 2.31 -8.11
C GLU A 28 -15.78 2.46 -7.71
N VAL A 29 -16.04 3.07 -6.56
CA VAL A 29 -17.39 3.20 -5.97
C VAL A 29 -18.01 4.57 -6.28
N GLY A 30 -17.67 5.14 -7.45
CA GLY A 30 -18.10 6.48 -7.83
C GLY A 30 -17.16 7.56 -7.32
N ALA A 31 -17.44 8.80 -7.70
CA ALA A 31 -16.55 9.95 -7.45
C ALA A 31 -16.49 10.34 -5.97
N ALA A 32 -15.92 9.49 -5.12
CA ALA A 32 -15.61 9.91 -3.76
C ALA A 32 -14.56 11.02 -3.84
N PRO A 33 -14.82 12.22 -3.32
CA PRO A 33 -13.84 13.29 -3.36
C PRO A 33 -12.60 12.93 -2.53
N PRO A 34 -11.42 13.49 -2.81
CA PRO A 34 -10.19 13.23 -2.04
C PRO A 34 -10.38 13.44 -0.54
N GLN A 35 -11.25 14.37 -0.15
CA GLN A 35 -11.55 14.63 1.26
C GLN A 35 -12.18 13.44 1.98
N ALA A 36 -12.91 12.56 1.27
CA ALA A 36 -13.53 11.40 1.89
C ALA A 36 -12.52 10.48 2.59
N ALA A 37 -11.32 10.32 2.03
CA ALA A 37 -10.28 9.54 2.66
C ALA A 37 -9.74 10.20 3.93
N ARG A 38 -9.65 11.52 3.94
CA ARG A 38 -9.18 12.31 5.10
C ARG A 38 -10.19 12.32 6.23
N ASP A 39 -11.49 12.24 5.90
CA ASP A 39 -12.57 12.28 6.88
C ASP A 39 -12.88 10.92 7.50
N ASP A 40 -12.46 9.84 6.86
CA ASP A 40 -12.66 8.47 7.37
C ASP A 40 -11.37 8.00 8.08
N ARG A 41 -11.46 7.86 9.39
CA ARG A 41 -10.32 7.48 10.23
C ARG A 41 -9.72 6.12 9.85
N ARG A 42 -10.53 5.20 9.31
CA ARG A 42 -10.04 3.89 8.85
C ARG A 42 -9.12 4.03 7.64
N LEU A 43 -9.18 5.17 6.95
CA LEU A 43 -8.35 5.48 5.79
C LEU A 43 -7.27 6.49 6.15
N SER A 44 -7.63 7.56 6.87
CA SER A 44 -6.68 8.61 7.20
C SER A 44 -5.49 8.10 8.00
N MET A 45 -5.68 7.08 8.82
CA MET A 45 -4.60 6.46 9.60
C MET A 45 -3.43 5.94 8.76
N TRP A 46 -3.65 5.75 7.46
CA TRP A 46 -2.60 5.28 6.54
C TRP A 46 -1.63 6.38 6.13
N VAL A 47 -2.01 7.65 6.24
CA VAL A 47 -1.21 8.79 5.77
C VAL A 47 -1.03 9.88 6.83
N ASP A 48 -1.98 10.04 7.76
CA ASP A 48 -1.91 11.06 8.81
C ASP A 48 -0.58 11.01 9.54
N ASP A 49 -0.01 12.18 9.80
CA ASP A 49 1.24 12.33 10.54
C ASP A 49 2.40 11.53 9.93
N TRP A 50 2.48 11.53 8.60
CA TRP A 50 3.57 10.83 7.92
C TRP A 50 4.94 11.25 8.47
N GLY A 51 5.79 10.25 8.69
CA GLY A 51 7.10 10.45 9.31
C GLY A 51 7.20 9.85 10.71
N ARG A 52 6.18 9.07 11.14
CA ARG A 52 6.25 8.34 12.41
C ARG A 52 7.33 7.25 12.35
N PRO A 53 7.90 6.85 13.50
CA PRO A 53 8.83 5.73 13.54
C PRO A 53 8.23 4.50 12.83
N GLY A 54 9.01 3.89 11.95
CA GLY A 54 8.59 2.73 11.17
C GLY A 54 7.93 3.07 9.83
N ASP A 55 7.59 4.32 9.57
CA ASP A 55 7.09 4.72 8.26
C ASP A 55 8.18 4.56 7.21
N CYS A 56 7.85 3.85 6.13
CA CYS A 56 8.77 3.60 5.02
C CYS A 56 7.97 3.51 3.74
N GLY A 57 8.44 4.14 2.69
CA GLY A 57 7.75 4.08 1.43
C GLY A 57 8.54 4.60 0.25
N LEU A 58 8.05 4.25 -0.94
CA LEU A 58 8.68 4.55 -2.21
C LEU A 58 7.66 5.15 -3.18
N ILE A 59 8.17 6.02 -4.03
CA ILE A 59 7.44 6.62 -5.15
C ILE A 59 8.03 6.08 -6.44
N ALA A 60 7.17 5.68 -7.38
CA ALA A 60 7.56 5.46 -8.77
C ALA A 60 7.24 6.71 -9.56
N CYS A 61 8.17 7.16 -10.35
CA CYS A 61 8.02 8.33 -11.22
C CYS A 61 8.57 8.04 -12.61
N ASN A 62 8.22 8.91 -13.59
CA ASN A 62 8.84 8.83 -14.90
C ASN A 62 10.35 9.15 -14.79
N PRO A 63 11.17 8.82 -15.81
CA PRO A 63 12.63 8.99 -15.72
C PRO A 63 13.08 10.41 -15.38
N SER A 64 12.35 11.43 -15.81
CA SER A 64 12.68 12.83 -15.50
C SER A 64 12.27 13.24 -14.08
N GLY A 65 11.46 12.42 -13.39
CA GLY A 65 10.93 12.77 -12.06
C GLY A 65 9.78 13.76 -12.07
N SER A 66 9.32 14.19 -13.25
CA SER A 66 8.29 15.23 -13.36
C SER A 66 6.87 14.71 -13.11
N ARG A 67 6.65 13.40 -13.23
CA ARG A 67 5.34 12.78 -13.02
C ARG A 67 5.45 11.57 -12.11
N LYS A 68 4.64 11.55 -11.06
CA LYS A 68 4.52 10.40 -10.16
C LYS A 68 3.52 9.42 -10.74
N LEU A 69 3.84 8.13 -10.68
CA LEU A 69 3.08 7.05 -11.33
C LEU A 69 2.43 6.10 -10.34
N GLY A 70 2.98 5.99 -9.14
CA GLY A 70 2.49 5.11 -8.12
C GLY A 70 3.28 5.24 -6.84
N ALA A 71 2.81 4.58 -5.78
CA ALA A 71 3.46 4.57 -4.48
C ALA A 71 3.20 3.25 -3.77
N ALA A 72 4.15 2.85 -2.93
CA ALA A 72 4.00 1.75 -2.00
C ALA A 72 4.61 2.17 -0.66
N TRP A 73 3.88 1.92 0.43
CA TRP A 73 4.39 2.29 1.73
C TRP A 73 3.95 1.33 2.82
N LEU A 74 4.71 1.34 3.90
CA LEU A 74 4.50 0.52 5.08
C LEU A 74 4.29 1.43 6.28
N ARG A 75 3.37 1.03 7.14
CA ARG A 75 3.11 1.74 8.39
C ARG A 75 2.70 0.74 9.47
N LEU A 76 3.23 0.95 10.68
CA LEU A 76 2.78 0.22 11.85
C LEU A 76 1.46 0.84 12.33
N LEU A 77 0.38 0.06 12.25
CA LEU A 77 -0.95 0.47 12.69
C LEU A 77 -1.23 -0.12 14.07
N ALA A 78 -1.97 0.62 14.88
CA ALA A 78 -2.29 0.20 16.23
C ALA A 78 -3.22 -1.02 16.25
N ARG A 79 -3.07 -1.86 17.26
CA ARG A 79 -3.96 -3.01 17.50
C ARG A 79 -5.42 -2.54 17.50
N GLY A 80 -6.27 -3.23 16.74
CA GLY A 80 -7.69 -2.93 16.65
C GLY A 80 -8.05 -1.79 15.70
N SER A 81 -7.07 -1.10 15.10
CA SER A 81 -7.33 -0.03 14.13
C SER A 81 -7.56 -0.56 12.70
N SER A 82 -7.08 -1.74 12.39
CA SER A 82 -7.17 -2.33 11.06
C SER A 82 -7.45 -3.82 11.15
N THR A 83 -8.22 -4.35 10.19
CA THR A 83 -8.43 -5.79 10.05
C THR A 83 -7.17 -6.52 9.58
N GLY A 84 -6.21 -5.80 9.01
CA GLY A 84 -4.93 -6.34 8.59
C GLY A 84 -3.90 -6.46 9.72
N TYR A 85 -4.17 -5.90 10.88
CA TYR A 85 -3.23 -5.97 12.00
C TYR A 85 -2.79 -7.41 12.29
N TYR A 86 -1.48 -7.63 12.40
CA TYR A 86 -0.89 -8.93 12.68
C TYR A 86 -0.22 -8.94 14.07
N ASP A 87 0.75 -8.05 14.28
CA ASP A 87 1.39 -7.82 15.57
C ASP A 87 2.01 -6.41 15.60
N ASP A 88 2.63 -6.04 16.72
CA ASP A 88 3.15 -4.69 16.92
C ASP A 88 4.46 -4.42 16.15
N GLU A 89 5.07 -5.42 15.56
CA GLU A 89 6.33 -5.29 14.82
C GLU A 89 6.17 -5.42 13.30
N THR A 90 5.00 -5.85 12.85
CA THR A 90 4.73 -6.14 11.43
C THR A 90 3.95 -5.00 10.81
N PRO A 91 4.59 -4.18 9.94
CA PRO A 91 3.88 -3.10 9.26
C PRO A 91 2.92 -3.64 8.21
N GLU A 92 1.89 -2.83 7.94
CA GLU A 92 0.93 -3.10 6.88
C GLU A 92 1.30 -2.35 5.60
N LEU A 93 1.08 -3.01 4.47
CA LEU A 93 1.38 -2.48 3.14
C LEU A 93 0.17 -1.79 2.53
N ALA A 94 0.40 -0.59 1.99
CA ALA A 94 -0.47 0.06 1.02
C ALA A 94 0.30 0.24 -0.28
N ILE A 95 -0.34 -0.03 -1.42
CA ILE A 95 0.25 0.12 -2.74
C ILE A 95 -0.80 0.50 -3.76
N ALA A 96 -0.49 1.43 -4.62
CA ALA A 96 -1.33 1.79 -5.75
C ALA A 96 -0.49 2.36 -6.89
N VAL A 97 -0.95 2.11 -8.11
CA VAL A 97 -0.40 2.66 -9.34
C VAL A 97 -1.54 3.40 -10.03
N LEU A 98 -1.26 4.53 -10.65
CA LEU A 98 -2.26 5.26 -11.43
C LEU A 98 -2.91 4.31 -12.45
N PRO A 99 -4.25 4.36 -12.63
CA PRO A 99 -4.94 3.41 -13.51
C PRO A 99 -4.36 3.34 -14.93
N GLU A 100 -4.00 4.50 -15.49
CA GLU A 100 -3.42 4.58 -16.84
C GLU A 100 -1.99 4.05 -16.93
N CYS A 101 -1.37 3.74 -15.79
CA CYS A 101 0.01 3.25 -15.70
C CYS A 101 0.10 1.78 -15.30
N THR A 102 -1.03 1.10 -15.12
CA THR A 102 -1.05 -0.32 -14.76
C THR A 102 -0.59 -1.20 -15.93
N GLY A 103 -0.13 -2.42 -15.62
CA GLY A 103 0.32 -3.35 -16.64
C GLY A 103 1.71 -3.10 -17.19
N HIS A 104 2.50 -2.23 -16.56
CA HIS A 104 3.85 -1.86 -16.99
C HIS A 104 4.95 -2.28 -15.99
N GLY A 105 4.62 -3.10 -15.00
CA GLY A 105 5.59 -3.59 -14.01
C GLY A 105 5.89 -2.63 -12.87
N ILE A 106 5.19 -1.50 -12.78
CA ILE A 106 5.45 -0.49 -11.75
C ILE A 106 5.15 -1.04 -10.36
N GLY A 107 3.99 -1.69 -10.19
CA GLY A 107 3.62 -2.30 -8.91
C GLY A 107 4.62 -3.35 -8.45
N SER A 108 5.07 -4.20 -9.36
CA SER A 108 6.09 -5.21 -9.07
C SER A 108 7.43 -4.57 -8.68
N GLY A 109 7.84 -3.54 -9.39
CA GLY A 109 9.07 -2.80 -9.09
C GLY A 109 9.01 -2.12 -7.72
N LEU A 110 7.90 -1.46 -7.41
CA LEU A 110 7.67 -0.82 -6.11
C LEU A 110 7.71 -1.86 -4.98
N LEU A 111 7.01 -2.97 -5.16
CA LEU A 111 6.93 -4.00 -4.13
C LEU A 111 8.29 -4.65 -3.87
N SER A 112 9.03 -5.01 -4.92
CA SER A 112 10.38 -5.57 -4.79
C SER A 112 11.31 -4.61 -4.06
N ALA A 113 11.34 -3.35 -4.47
CA ALA A 113 12.22 -2.35 -3.87
C ALA A 113 11.86 -2.08 -2.40
N LEU A 114 10.57 -2.03 -2.09
CA LEU A 114 10.11 -1.79 -0.72
C LEU A 114 10.47 -2.96 0.20
N ILE A 115 10.24 -4.19 -0.24
CA ILE A 115 10.60 -5.39 0.51
C ILE A 115 12.11 -5.41 0.77
N ASP A 116 12.92 -5.15 -0.25
CA ASP A 116 14.37 -5.13 -0.10
C ASP A 116 14.83 -4.07 0.89
N SER A 117 14.16 -2.92 0.91
CA SER A 117 14.53 -1.82 1.81
C SER A 117 14.28 -2.13 3.29
N VAL A 118 13.37 -3.05 3.60
CA VAL A 118 12.98 -3.38 4.99
C VAL A 118 13.38 -4.79 5.42
N ARG A 119 14.02 -5.55 4.55
CA ARG A 119 14.34 -6.97 4.78
C ARG A 119 15.09 -7.22 6.09
N ASN A 120 15.92 -6.28 6.51
CA ASN A 120 16.72 -6.40 7.72
C ASN A 120 16.21 -5.54 8.88
N THR A 121 15.05 -4.88 8.73
CA THR A 121 14.52 -3.97 9.75
C THR A 121 13.20 -4.40 10.34
N VAL A 122 12.41 -5.22 9.63
CA VAL A 122 11.13 -5.74 10.14
C VAL A 122 11.07 -7.26 9.97
N PRO A 123 10.35 -7.98 10.85
CA PRO A 123 10.29 -9.45 10.77
C PRO A 123 9.38 -9.94 9.65
N ALA A 124 8.40 -9.13 9.25
CA ALA A 124 7.40 -9.52 8.27
C ALA A 124 6.66 -8.30 7.75
N VAL A 125 5.88 -8.48 6.70
CA VAL A 125 4.97 -7.48 6.14
C VAL A 125 3.61 -8.13 5.96
N VAL A 126 2.53 -7.44 6.30
CA VAL A 126 1.17 -7.93 6.16
C VAL A 126 0.38 -7.00 5.23
N LEU A 127 -0.58 -7.58 4.52
CA LEU A 127 -1.52 -6.83 3.68
C LEU A 127 -2.89 -7.49 3.69
N THR A 128 -3.90 -6.76 3.27
CA THR A 128 -5.20 -7.32 2.90
C THR A 128 -5.48 -7.00 1.44
N VAL A 129 -6.08 -7.93 0.73
CA VAL A 129 -6.46 -7.77 -0.67
C VAL A 129 -7.87 -8.33 -0.88
N ARG A 130 -8.73 -7.58 -1.56
CA ARG A 130 -10.10 -8.01 -1.83
C ARG A 130 -10.13 -9.29 -2.65
N ALA A 131 -11.08 -10.18 -2.33
CA ALA A 131 -11.34 -11.36 -3.13
C ALA A 131 -11.61 -10.96 -4.59
N GLY A 132 -10.97 -11.65 -5.53
CA GLY A 132 -11.11 -11.37 -6.95
C GLY A 132 -10.20 -10.26 -7.49
N ASN A 133 -9.48 -9.55 -6.63
CA ASN A 133 -8.53 -8.53 -7.09
C ASN A 133 -7.30 -9.21 -7.73
N PRO A 134 -6.98 -8.90 -9.01
CA PRO A 134 -5.83 -9.51 -9.68
C PRO A 134 -4.48 -9.20 -9.02
N ALA A 135 -4.39 -8.18 -8.18
CA ALA A 135 -3.17 -7.85 -7.44
C ALA A 135 -2.73 -8.98 -6.50
N ARG A 136 -3.63 -9.88 -6.11
CA ARG A 136 -3.29 -11.04 -5.29
C ARG A 136 -2.16 -11.86 -5.91
N ARG A 137 -2.19 -12.05 -7.24
CA ARG A 137 -1.14 -12.79 -7.96
C ARG A 137 0.21 -12.10 -7.86
N LEU A 138 0.21 -10.77 -7.87
CA LEU A 138 1.43 -9.98 -7.66
C LEU A 138 2.03 -10.28 -6.29
N TYR A 139 1.21 -10.27 -5.25
CA TYR A 139 1.68 -10.55 -3.90
C TYR A 139 2.19 -11.98 -3.75
N GLU A 140 1.48 -12.95 -4.31
CA GLU A 140 1.90 -14.36 -4.29
C GLU A 140 3.27 -14.55 -4.97
N ARG A 141 3.49 -13.88 -6.10
CA ARG A 141 4.80 -13.94 -6.79
C ARG A 141 5.94 -13.35 -5.97
N HIS A 142 5.63 -12.45 -5.02
CA HIS A 142 6.63 -11.87 -4.13
C HIS A 142 6.77 -12.63 -2.81
N GLY A 143 6.10 -13.77 -2.67
CA GLY A 143 6.26 -14.65 -1.51
C GLY A 143 5.23 -14.47 -0.41
N PHE A 144 4.24 -13.59 -0.59
CA PHE A 144 3.14 -13.48 0.36
C PHE A 144 2.27 -14.73 0.34
N VAL A 145 1.88 -15.20 1.51
CA VAL A 145 0.98 -16.34 1.67
C VAL A 145 -0.28 -15.91 2.41
N MET A 146 -1.41 -16.51 2.05
CA MET A 146 -2.68 -16.25 2.71
C MET A 146 -2.65 -16.85 4.12
N ILE A 147 -3.02 -16.05 5.12
CA ILE A 147 -3.09 -16.50 6.51
C ILE A 147 -4.51 -16.44 7.08
N GLY A 148 -5.48 -15.92 6.33
CA GLY A 148 -6.87 -15.88 6.75
C GLY A 148 -7.71 -14.97 5.87
N GLU A 149 -8.99 -14.86 6.22
CA GLU A 149 -9.94 -13.93 5.60
C GLU A 149 -10.43 -12.95 6.65
N VAL A 150 -10.66 -11.72 6.24
CA VAL A 150 -11.16 -10.65 7.11
C VAL A 150 -12.27 -9.89 6.41
N PRO A 151 -13.23 -9.31 7.16
CA PRO A 151 -14.24 -8.45 6.56
C PRO A 151 -13.61 -7.19 5.99
N ASN A 152 -14.20 -6.64 4.93
CA ASN A 152 -13.75 -5.39 4.34
C ASN A 152 -14.87 -4.34 4.34
N ARG A 153 -14.53 -3.11 3.92
CA ARG A 153 -15.45 -1.97 3.93
C ARG A 153 -16.61 -2.11 2.94
N ALA A 154 -16.47 -2.97 1.93
CA ALA A 154 -17.50 -3.21 0.93
C ALA A 154 -18.55 -4.24 1.38
N GLY A 155 -18.44 -4.80 2.59
CA GLY A 155 -19.34 -5.84 3.08
C GLY A 155 -19.03 -7.23 2.55
N THR A 156 -17.90 -7.40 1.88
CA THR A 156 -17.39 -8.69 1.42
C THR A 156 -16.15 -9.07 2.23
N THR A 157 -15.35 -10.02 1.75
CA THR A 157 -14.13 -10.44 2.45
C THR A 157 -12.89 -10.08 1.66
N SER A 158 -11.80 -9.92 2.41
CA SER A 158 -10.45 -9.76 1.87
C SER A 158 -9.56 -10.89 2.37
N SER A 159 -8.58 -11.29 1.57
CA SER A 159 -7.54 -12.21 2.00
C SER A 159 -6.50 -11.43 2.79
N LYS A 160 -6.15 -11.94 3.95
CA LYS A 160 -5.02 -11.43 4.74
C LYS A 160 -3.78 -12.22 4.37
N MET A 161 -2.73 -11.54 3.95
CA MET A 161 -1.52 -12.16 3.44
C MET A 161 -0.29 -11.69 4.21
N LEU A 162 0.65 -12.58 4.41
CA LEU A 162 1.87 -12.32 5.19
C LEU A 162 3.11 -12.72 4.40
N LEU A 163 4.14 -11.88 4.46
CA LEU A 163 5.47 -12.18 3.97
C LEU A 163 6.45 -12.16 5.15
N ARG A 164 7.06 -13.28 5.46
CA ARG A 164 8.09 -13.37 6.50
C ARG A 164 9.45 -13.03 5.88
N LEU A 165 10.24 -12.19 6.58
CA LEU A 165 11.51 -11.68 6.08
C LEU A 165 12.73 -12.22 6.84
N GLY A 166 12.52 -12.86 7.95
CA GLY A 166 13.61 -13.37 8.78
C GLY A 166 13.88 -14.81 8.65
#